data_bd498ba8d926c1c68959a5209e2e356e
#
_entry.id   bd498ba8d926c1c68959a5209e2e356e
#
_cell.length_a   1.000
_cell.length_b   1.000
_cell.length_c   1.000
_cell.angle_alpha   90.00
_cell.angle_beta   90.00
_cell.angle_gamma   90.00
#
_symmetry.space_group_name_H-M   'P 1'
#
loop_
_entity.id
_entity.type
_entity.pdbx_description
1 polymer ?
#
loop_
_entity_poly.entity_id
_entity_poly.type
_entity_poly.pdbx_seq_one_letter_code
_entity_poly.pdbx_strand_id
1 'polypeptide(L)'
;MSASDNEAVAGRAATTSSWLRYGDRDTMPNSVSGSLDVNPYVGEGGAYDSVRPAYPDEAVAALIDAARRARGASETGRGGPLRAADIGAGTGKMSELLARGRLLVDAVEPSEAMRAQASSIEGVTWYAGVAEETGLPNDVYDIVVFAQSWHWMDPERAGLEAARILAPGGALAIVWNQMAVSIPWVHRLTRIMRSGDVHRPDRPPTPGGGFAPMALTQIAWEDRMTPEEILTLGTTRSSYIRSSEAGRARMQENLRWYLYEHLGYAPGEQVTIPYATLVWLTHL
;
A
#
# COMPACT_ATOMS: atom_id res chain seq x y z
N MET A 1 19.17 -18.46 -24.73
CA MET A 1 17.97 -18.85 -23.94
C MET A 1 18.48 -19.85 -22.91
N SER A 2 18.62 -19.45 -21.65
CA SER A 2 19.14 -20.35 -20.62
C SER A 2 17.98 -21.06 -19.94
N ALA A 3 18.14 -22.35 -19.62
CA ALA A 3 17.16 -23.21 -18.99
C ALA A 3 16.66 -22.70 -17.61
N SER A 4 17.32 -21.70 -17.04
CA SER A 4 16.99 -21.12 -15.72
C SER A 4 15.73 -20.29 -15.70
N ASP A 5 15.32 -19.69 -16.83
CA ASP A 5 14.12 -18.83 -16.88
C ASP A 5 12.82 -19.66 -17.00
N ASN A 6 12.92 -20.89 -17.50
CA ASN A 6 11.76 -21.79 -17.67
C ASN A 6 11.42 -22.58 -16.41
N GLU A 7 12.37 -22.81 -15.50
CA GLU A 7 12.11 -23.48 -14.22
C GLU A 7 11.30 -22.60 -13.25
N ALA A 8 11.38 -21.28 -13.38
CA ALA A 8 10.61 -20.36 -12.55
C ALA A 8 9.09 -20.39 -12.81
N VAL A 9 8.67 -20.81 -14.00
CA VAL A 9 7.25 -20.96 -14.38
C VAL A 9 6.68 -22.31 -13.94
N ALA A 10 7.53 -23.34 -13.80
CA ALA A 10 7.12 -24.70 -13.42
C ALA A 10 7.05 -24.96 -11.92
N GLY A 11 7.54 -24.04 -11.07
CA GLY A 11 7.56 -24.17 -9.61
C GLY A 11 6.23 -23.92 -8.94
N ARG A 12 5.21 -24.72 -9.24
CA ARG A 12 3.82 -24.59 -8.72
C ARG A 12 3.60 -24.94 -7.26
N ALA A 13 4.63 -25.17 -6.45
CA ALA A 13 4.47 -25.52 -5.04
C ALA A 13 5.65 -25.09 -4.17
N ALA A 14 5.97 -23.80 -4.15
CA ALA A 14 6.74 -23.26 -3.04
C ALA A 14 5.77 -22.85 -1.93
N THR A 15 5.90 -23.47 -0.77
CA THR A 15 5.17 -23.02 0.43
C THR A 15 5.31 -21.51 0.58
N THR A 16 4.20 -20.83 0.84
CA THR A 16 4.00 -19.38 0.89
C THR A 16 5.06 -18.59 1.69
N SER A 17 5.87 -19.22 2.48
CA SER A 17 6.90 -18.58 3.34
C SER A 17 8.31 -18.51 2.74
N SER A 18 8.62 -19.22 1.65
CA SER A 18 10.00 -19.34 1.17
C SER A 18 10.52 -18.11 0.40
N TRP A 19 9.63 -17.32 -0.20
CA TRP A 19 9.99 -16.16 -1.03
C TRP A 19 9.96 -14.80 -0.27
N LEU A 20 9.65 -14.80 1.02
CA LEU A 20 9.82 -13.61 1.87
C LEU A 20 11.29 -13.25 2.17
N ARG A 21 12.26 -14.05 1.73
CA ARG A 21 13.68 -13.75 1.88
C ARG A 21 14.10 -12.71 0.84
N TYR A 22 14.52 -11.55 1.31
CA TYR A 22 15.14 -10.52 0.45
C TYR A 22 16.45 -11.07 -0.14
N GLY A 23 16.55 -11.06 -1.48
CA GLY A 23 17.76 -11.40 -2.21
C GLY A 23 18.89 -10.40 -2.00
N ASP A 24 20.11 -10.81 -2.39
CA ASP A 24 21.38 -10.12 -2.18
C ASP A 24 21.38 -8.62 -2.53
N ARG A 25 22.18 -7.88 -1.77
CA ARG A 25 22.13 -6.41 -1.55
C ARG A 25 22.60 -5.53 -2.71
N ASP A 26 23.18 -6.09 -3.76
CA ASP A 26 23.99 -5.29 -4.69
C ASP A 26 23.28 -4.69 -5.92
N THR A 27 21.96 -4.86 -6.05
CA THR A 27 21.24 -4.41 -7.26
C THR A 27 20.04 -3.47 -7.01
N MET A 28 19.90 -2.91 -5.80
CA MET A 28 18.81 -1.97 -5.53
C MET A 28 19.16 -0.56 -6.04
N PRO A 29 18.32 0.06 -6.88
CA PRO A 29 18.48 1.47 -7.17
C PRO A 29 18.28 2.29 -5.90
N ASN A 30 19.16 3.27 -5.68
CA ASN A 30 19.00 4.25 -4.61
C ASN A 30 17.60 4.84 -4.65
N SER A 31 16.97 4.92 -3.49
CA SER A 31 15.75 5.70 -3.31
C SER A 31 15.98 7.10 -3.89
N VAL A 32 15.24 7.44 -4.92
CA VAL A 32 15.21 8.81 -5.42
C VAL A 32 14.55 9.62 -4.31
N SER A 33 15.34 10.37 -3.57
CA SER A 33 14.84 11.50 -2.78
C SER A 33 14.37 12.55 -3.79
N GLY A 34 13.17 12.36 -4.29
CA GLY A 34 12.48 13.36 -5.11
C GLY A 34 11.84 14.37 -4.17
N SER A 35 12.07 15.64 -4.44
CA SER A 35 11.37 16.78 -3.88
C SER A 35 9.88 16.48 -3.68
N LEU A 36 9.26 17.13 -2.68
CA LEU A 36 7.83 17.17 -2.37
C LEU A 36 6.98 17.72 -3.55
N ASP A 37 7.19 17.22 -4.75
CA ASP A 37 6.51 17.62 -5.96
C ASP A 37 5.19 16.83 -6.09
N VAL A 38 4.11 17.58 -5.89
CA VAL A 38 2.74 17.36 -6.38
C VAL A 38 2.36 15.89 -6.54
N ASN A 39 1.47 15.42 -5.69
CA ASN A 39 0.81 14.13 -5.82
C ASN A 39 0.32 13.93 -7.27
N PRO A 40 0.85 12.99 -8.07
CA PRO A 40 0.53 12.83 -9.49
C PRO A 40 -0.91 12.34 -9.73
N TYR A 41 -1.62 11.93 -8.68
CA TYR A 41 -2.98 11.39 -8.73
C TYR A 41 -4.08 12.46 -8.60
N VAL A 42 -3.70 13.73 -8.54
CA VAL A 42 -4.68 14.84 -8.58
C VAL A 42 -5.32 14.88 -9.97
N GLY A 43 -6.47 14.22 -10.14
CA GLY A 43 -7.27 14.23 -11.35
C GLY A 43 -7.50 12.90 -12.08
N GLU A 44 -6.86 11.79 -11.68
CA GLU A 44 -7.04 10.49 -12.34
C GLU A 44 -7.68 9.47 -11.39
N GLY A 45 -8.79 8.85 -11.78
CA GLY A 45 -9.49 7.96 -10.87
C GLY A 45 -10.12 6.68 -11.42
N GLY A 46 -10.59 6.65 -12.65
CA GLY A 46 -11.47 5.55 -13.11
C GLY A 46 -10.79 4.18 -13.26
N ALA A 47 -9.60 4.12 -13.85
CA ALA A 47 -8.85 2.86 -14.05
C ALA A 47 -7.99 2.47 -12.83
N TYR A 48 -7.78 3.40 -11.90
CA TYR A 48 -6.90 3.21 -10.74
C TYR A 48 -7.43 2.14 -9.79
N ASP A 49 -8.71 2.18 -9.49
CA ASP A 49 -9.31 1.34 -8.44
C ASP A 49 -9.51 -0.11 -8.86
N SER A 50 -9.85 -0.35 -10.14
CA SER A 50 -10.19 -1.69 -10.63
C SER A 50 -9.04 -2.68 -10.66
N VAL A 51 -7.79 -2.21 -10.82
CA VAL A 51 -6.60 -3.07 -10.99
C VAL A 51 -5.59 -2.97 -9.86
N ARG A 52 -5.75 -2.03 -8.94
CA ARG A 52 -4.87 -1.97 -7.76
C ARG A 52 -5.21 -3.08 -6.78
N PRO A 53 -4.21 -3.84 -6.29
CA PRO A 53 -4.45 -4.95 -5.37
C PRO A 53 -5.16 -4.50 -4.11
N ALA A 54 -6.06 -5.33 -3.60
CA ALA A 54 -6.62 -5.19 -2.26
C ALA A 54 -5.56 -5.53 -1.20
N TYR A 55 -5.94 -5.42 0.07
CA TYR A 55 -5.10 -5.88 1.19
C TYR A 55 -5.55 -7.27 1.63
N PRO A 56 -4.63 -8.17 2.00
CA PRO A 56 -5.00 -9.49 2.53
C PRO A 56 -5.74 -9.34 3.87
N ASP A 57 -6.67 -10.26 4.14
CA ASP A 57 -7.49 -10.25 5.34
C ASP A 57 -6.65 -10.25 6.62
N GLU A 58 -5.50 -10.93 6.61
CA GLU A 58 -4.57 -10.97 7.74
C GLU A 58 -3.97 -9.61 8.06
N ALA A 59 -3.73 -8.77 7.05
CA ALA A 59 -3.25 -7.39 7.28
C ALA A 59 -4.34 -6.55 7.92
N VAL A 60 -5.57 -6.65 7.42
CA VAL A 60 -6.72 -5.94 7.99
C VAL A 60 -6.99 -6.41 9.42
N ALA A 61 -6.94 -7.72 9.67
CA ALA A 61 -7.09 -8.29 11.01
C ALA A 61 -6.02 -7.76 11.99
N ALA A 62 -4.76 -7.65 11.54
CA ALA A 62 -3.67 -7.10 12.36
C ALA A 62 -3.95 -5.64 12.77
N LEU A 63 -4.50 -4.82 11.88
CA LEU A 63 -4.88 -3.43 12.17
C LEU A 63 -6.04 -3.36 13.17
N ILE A 64 -7.08 -4.17 12.96
CA ILE A 64 -8.24 -4.23 13.85
C ILE A 64 -7.83 -4.70 15.26
N ASP A 65 -6.95 -5.69 15.34
CA ASP A 65 -6.44 -6.20 16.61
C ASP A 65 -5.53 -5.18 17.31
N ALA A 66 -4.78 -4.37 16.56
CA ALA A 66 -4.03 -3.24 17.13
C ALA A 66 -4.98 -2.21 17.74
N ALA A 67 -6.05 -1.83 17.03
CA ALA A 67 -7.07 -0.91 17.53
C ALA A 67 -7.78 -1.46 18.80
N ARG A 68 -8.07 -2.77 18.84
CA ARG A 68 -8.66 -3.41 20.02
C ARG A 68 -7.73 -3.40 21.22
N ARG A 69 -6.44 -3.70 21.02
CA ARG A 69 -5.43 -3.65 22.09
C ARG A 69 -5.25 -2.23 22.60
N ALA A 70 -5.19 -1.25 21.73
CA ALA A 70 -5.12 0.16 22.07
C ALA A 70 -6.30 0.59 22.96
N ARG A 71 -7.52 0.22 22.58
CA ARG A 71 -8.73 0.48 23.36
C ARG A 71 -8.71 -0.23 24.72
N GLY A 72 -8.26 -1.48 24.78
CA GLY A 72 -8.18 -2.28 26.01
C GLY A 72 -7.09 -1.80 26.97
N ALA A 73 -6.02 -1.19 26.47
CA ALA A 73 -4.95 -0.59 27.29
C ALA A 73 -5.32 0.79 27.85
N SER A 74 -6.36 1.44 27.31
CA SER A 74 -6.78 2.78 27.76
C SER A 74 -7.49 2.70 29.11
N GLU A 75 -6.95 3.35 30.12
CA GLU A 75 -7.56 3.48 31.46
C GLU A 75 -8.89 4.25 31.44
N THR A 76 -9.21 4.96 30.36
CA THR A 76 -10.40 5.81 30.26
C THR A 76 -11.67 5.04 29.97
N GLY A 77 -11.61 3.73 29.71
CA GLY A 77 -12.80 2.87 29.52
C GLY A 77 -13.76 3.35 28.43
N ARG A 78 -13.26 3.94 27.34
CA ARG A 78 -14.12 4.47 26.26
C ARG A 78 -15.01 3.36 25.69
N GLY A 79 -16.31 3.52 25.86
CA GLY A 79 -17.32 2.65 25.25
C GLY A 79 -17.54 2.97 23.77
N GLY A 80 -18.34 2.12 23.12
CA GLY A 80 -18.72 2.32 21.71
C GLY A 80 -17.81 1.63 20.68
N PRO A 81 -18.06 1.84 19.38
CA PRO A 81 -17.30 1.22 18.32
C PRO A 81 -15.85 1.74 18.29
N LEU A 82 -14.94 0.90 17.77
CA LEU A 82 -13.57 1.30 17.49
C LEU A 82 -13.54 2.38 16.39
N ARG A 83 -12.60 3.32 16.49
CA ARG A 83 -12.43 4.41 15.54
C ARG A 83 -11.08 4.34 14.86
N ALA A 84 -11.09 4.46 13.55
CA ALA A 84 -9.88 4.54 12.73
C ALA A 84 -9.84 5.85 11.95
N ALA A 85 -8.64 6.41 11.78
CA ALA A 85 -8.37 7.43 10.78
C ALA A 85 -7.52 6.81 9.67
N ASP A 86 -8.00 6.88 8.41
CA ASP A 86 -7.25 6.43 7.22
C ASP A 86 -6.71 7.67 6.50
N ILE A 87 -5.38 7.86 6.52
CA ILE A 87 -4.73 9.09 6.07
C ILE A 87 -4.07 8.89 4.71
N GLY A 88 -4.46 9.75 3.74
CA GLY A 88 -4.16 9.55 2.33
C GLY A 88 -4.96 8.37 1.78
N ALA A 89 -6.26 8.36 2.10
CA ALA A 89 -7.15 7.22 1.87
C ALA A 89 -7.38 6.89 0.38
N GLY A 90 -7.06 7.82 -0.53
CA GLY A 90 -7.24 7.64 -1.96
C GLY A 90 -8.69 7.38 -2.33
N THR A 91 -8.96 6.25 -2.97
CA THR A 91 -10.32 5.78 -3.31
C THR A 91 -11.01 5.00 -2.19
N GLY A 92 -10.37 4.86 -1.01
CA GLY A 92 -10.97 4.28 0.19
C GLY A 92 -10.85 2.76 0.33
N LYS A 93 -9.95 2.10 -0.38
CA LYS A 93 -9.79 0.64 -0.27
C LYS A 93 -9.53 0.16 1.16
N MET A 94 -8.64 0.83 1.88
CA MET A 94 -8.37 0.49 3.28
C MET A 94 -9.53 0.92 4.17
N SER A 95 -10.08 2.11 3.93
CA SER A 95 -11.26 2.62 4.67
C SER A 95 -12.44 1.63 4.62
N GLU A 96 -12.75 1.10 3.44
CA GLU A 96 -13.82 0.11 3.26
C GLU A 96 -13.55 -1.18 4.05
N LEU A 97 -12.32 -1.70 4.01
CA LEU A 97 -11.95 -2.92 4.73
C LEU A 97 -12.03 -2.74 6.25
N LEU A 98 -11.60 -1.58 6.77
CA LEU A 98 -11.73 -1.24 8.17
C LEU A 98 -13.20 -1.08 8.60
N ALA A 99 -14.02 -0.44 7.75
CA ALA A 99 -15.46 -0.28 8.00
C ALA A 99 -16.20 -1.63 7.99
N ARG A 100 -15.88 -2.53 7.06
CA ARG A 100 -16.35 -3.93 7.07
C ARG A 100 -15.94 -4.68 8.34
N GLY A 101 -14.77 -4.33 8.90
CA GLY A 101 -14.31 -4.79 10.21
C GLY A 101 -15.02 -4.15 11.41
N ARG A 102 -16.09 -3.35 11.16
CA ARG A 102 -16.93 -2.65 12.13
C ARG A 102 -16.22 -1.53 12.91
N LEU A 103 -15.23 -0.89 12.29
CA LEU A 103 -14.70 0.36 12.78
C LEU A 103 -15.49 1.54 12.18
N LEU A 104 -15.63 2.61 12.94
CA LEU A 104 -16.01 3.90 12.39
C LEU A 104 -14.74 4.53 11.79
N VAL A 105 -14.79 4.86 10.52
CA VAL A 105 -13.61 5.32 9.76
C VAL A 105 -13.79 6.76 9.33
N ASP A 106 -12.85 7.60 9.71
CA ASP A 106 -12.69 8.94 9.18
C ASP A 106 -11.54 8.92 8.17
N ALA A 107 -11.86 9.09 6.88
CA ALA A 107 -10.93 9.01 5.76
C ALA A 107 -10.48 10.42 5.33
N VAL A 108 -9.18 10.67 5.32
CA VAL A 108 -8.59 11.97 4.93
C VAL A 108 -7.88 11.81 3.60
N GLU A 109 -8.31 12.57 2.59
CA GLU A 109 -7.72 12.57 1.25
C GLU A 109 -7.78 13.97 0.63
N PRO A 110 -6.66 14.55 0.17
CA PRO A 110 -6.67 15.89 -0.43
C PRO A 110 -7.34 15.93 -1.82
N SER A 111 -7.28 14.85 -2.60
CA SER A 111 -7.82 14.81 -3.96
C SER A 111 -9.35 14.68 -3.97
N GLU A 112 -10.05 15.72 -4.44
CA GLU A 112 -11.50 15.69 -4.62
C GLU A 112 -11.91 14.58 -5.60
N ALA A 113 -11.16 14.38 -6.68
CA ALA A 113 -11.44 13.35 -7.67
C ALA A 113 -11.38 11.93 -7.07
N MET A 114 -10.46 11.67 -6.13
CA MET A 114 -10.40 10.38 -5.43
C MET A 114 -11.54 10.23 -4.43
N ARG A 115 -11.82 11.27 -3.62
CA ARG A 115 -12.95 11.24 -2.68
C ARG A 115 -14.29 11.02 -3.38
N ALA A 116 -14.49 11.64 -4.56
CA ALA A 116 -15.74 11.51 -5.33
C ALA A 116 -16.02 10.06 -5.79
N GLN A 117 -14.98 9.26 -6.05
CA GLN A 117 -15.12 7.85 -6.41
C GLN A 117 -15.52 6.97 -5.22
N ALA A 118 -15.09 7.36 -4.03
CA ALA A 118 -15.25 6.58 -2.80
C ALA A 118 -16.48 7.02 -1.97
N SER A 119 -17.24 8.00 -2.40
CA SER A 119 -18.25 8.71 -1.62
C SER A 119 -19.45 7.86 -1.14
N SER A 120 -19.55 6.60 -1.52
CA SER A 120 -20.67 5.69 -1.17
C SER A 120 -20.29 4.55 -0.22
N ILE A 121 -19.10 4.60 0.42
CA ILE A 121 -18.69 3.54 1.34
C ILE A 121 -19.41 3.72 2.69
N GLU A 122 -20.24 2.76 3.06
CA GLU A 122 -20.95 2.75 4.33
C GLU A 122 -19.97 2.67 5.52
N GLY A 123 -20.19 3.50 6.55
CA GLY A 123 -19.34 3.54 7.75
C GLY A 123 -18.06 4.37 7.59
N VAL A 124 -17.90 5.08 6.47
CA VAL A 124 -16.77 5.98 6.21
C VAL A 124 -17.23 7.43 6.09
N THR A 125 -16.59 8.31 6.84
CA THR A 125 -16.77 9.76 6.74
C THR A 125 -15.55 10.36 6.06
N TRP A 126 -15.75 11.22 5.05
CA TRP A 126 -14.69 11.79 4.24
C TRP A 126 -14.33 13.22 4.63
N TYR A 127 -13.04 13.50 4.71
CA TYR A 127 -12.46 14.80 5.00
C TYR A 127 -11.49 15.21 3.90
N ALA A 128 -11.56 16.48 3.50
CA ALA A 128 -10.55 17.11 2.67
C ALA A 128 -9.41 17.59 3.57
N GLY A 129 -8.24 16.99 3.49
CA GLY A 129 -7.09 17.32 4.34
C GLY A 129 -5.81 16.66 3.84
N VAL A 130 -4.69 17.08 4.40
CA VAL A 130 -3.37 16.48 4.21
C VAL A 130 -2.93 15.78 5.50
N ALA A 131 -1.94 14.91 5.40
CA ALA A 131 -1.47 14.13 6.55
C ALA A 131 -0.89 14.97 7.68
N GLU A 132 -0.29 16.10 7.33
CA GLU A 132 0.35 17.04 8.24
C GLU A 132 -0.65 17.99 8.95
N GLU A 133 -1.92 18.00 8.45
CA GLU A 133 -3.03 18.83 8.97
C GLU A 133 -4.35 18.19 8.55
N THR A 134 -4.79 17.19 9.30
CA THR A 134 -5.95 16.36 8.95
C THR A 134 -7.30 17.07 9.19
N GLY A 135 -7.34 18.05 10.09
CA GLY A 135 -8.57 18.65 10.58
C GLY A 135 -9.38 17.76 11.52
N LEU A 136 -8.89 16.58 11.87
CA LEU A 136 -9.56 15.64 12.76
C LEU A 136 -9.41 16.04 14.23
N PRO A 137 -10.32 15.61 15.13
CA PRO A 137 -10.27 15.95 16.54
C PRO A 137 -9.11 15.25 17.28
N ASN A 138 -8.65 15.86 18.39
CA ASN A 138 -7.61 15.30 19.26
C ASN A 138 -8.12 14.08 20.04
N ASP A 139 -7.22 13.15 20.34
CA ASP A 139 -7.42 12.05 21.31
C ASP A 139 -8.65 11.16 21.01
N VAL A 140 -8.97 10.91 19.74
CA VAL A 140 -10.19 10.22 19.33
C VAL A 140 -9.94 8.82 18.81
N TYR A 141 -8.88 8.61 18.03
CA TYR A 141 -8.72 7.40 17.23
C TYR A 141 -7.97 6.29 17.97
N ASP A 142 -8.48 5.06 17.89
CA ASP A 142 -7.80 3.87 18.41
C ASP A 142 -6.66 3.44 17.51
N ILE A 143 -6.78 3.76 16.21
CA ILE A 143 -5.74 3.52 15.22
C ILE A 143 -5.73 4.62 14.14
N VAL A 144 -4.54 5.04 13.76
CA VAL A 144 -4.28 5.86 12.58
C VAL A 144 -3.55 5.01 11.56
N VAL A 145 -4.02 4.96 10.32
CA VAL A 145 -3.49 4.10 9.26
C VAL A 145 -3.02 4.94 8.09
N PHE A 146 -1.82 4.65 7.61
CA PHE A 146 -1.25 5.16 6.36
C PHE A 146 -1.08 3.98 5.41
N ALA A 147 -2.05 3.76 4.52
CA ALA A 147 -2.04 2.64 3.58
C ALA A 147 -1.57 3.10 2.20
N GLN A 148 -0.36 2.72 1.78
CA GLN A 148 0.28 3.15 0.52
C GLN A 148 0.45 4.67 0.38
N SER A 149 0.42 5.42 1.46
CA SER A 149 0.43 6.88 1.43
C SER A 149 1.66 7.53 2.08
N TRP A 150 2.28 6.89 3.07
CA TRP A 150 3.36 7.44 3.89
C TRP A 150 4.53 8.07 3.10
N HIS A 151 4.89 7.52 1.97
CA HIS A 151 6.01 8.00 1.16
C HIS A 151 5.76 9.34 0.43
N TRP A 152 4.56 9.90 0.54
CA TRP A 152 4.18 11.20 0.01
C TRP A 152 4.21 12.34 1.04
N MET A 153 4.44 12.02 2.30
CA MET A 153 4.23 12.91 3.43
C MET A 153 5.56 13.31 4.07
N ASP A 154 5.54 14.41 4.80
CA ASP A 154 6.60 14.75 5.73
C ASP A 154 6.48 13.85 6.97
N PRO A 155 7.41 12.92 7.21
CA PRO A 155 7.25 11.91 8.27
C PRO A 155 7.26 12.52 9.67
N GLU A 156 7.95 13.65 9.87
CA GLU A 156 7.98 14.35 11.16
C GLU A 156 6.63 14.99 11.44
N ARG A 157 6.10 15.78 10.51
CA ARG A 157 4.84 16.49 10.66
C ARG A 157 3.63 15.55 10.68
N ALA A 158 3.60 14.57 9.77
CA ALA A 158 2.54 13.58 9.72
C ALA A 158 2.53 12.69 10.99
N GLY A 159 3.70 12.37 11.53
CA GLY A 159 3.81 11.66 12.81
C GLY A 159 3.29 12.48 13.99
N LEU A 160 3.64 13.77 14.07
CA LEU A 160 3.11 14.68 15.10
C LEU A 160 1.58 14.81 15.01
N GLU A 161 1.03 14.91 13.80
CA GLU A 161 -0.41 15.00 13.59
C GLU A 161 -1.11 13.67 13.96
N ALA A 162 -0.52 12.53 13.59
CA ALA A 162 -1.02 11.22 13.99
C ALA A 162 -1.04 11.09 15.54
N ALA A 163 0.02 11.53 16.20
CA ALA A 163 0.09 11.52 17.68
C ALA A 163 -0.99 12.40 18.30
N ARG A 164 -1.31 13.56 17.71
CA ARG A 164 -2.34 14.48 18.18
C ARG A 164 -3.74 13.88 18.12
N ILE A 165 -4.08 13.18 17.04
CA ILE A 165 -5.41 12.63 16.82
C ILE A 165 -5.63 11.27 17.49
N LEU A 166 -4.54 10.51 17.76
CA LEU A 166 -4.59 9.24 18.47
C LEU A 166 -5.05 9.44 19.90
N ALA A 167 -5.90 8.56 20.35
CA ALA A 167 -6.26 8.46 21.75
C ALA A 167 -5.08 7.91 22.59
N PRO A 168 -5.05 8.17 23.91
CA PRO A 168 -4.03 7.58 24.77
C PRO A 168 -3.92 6.06 24.59
N GLY A 169 -2.70 5.59 24.29
CA GLY A 169 -2.44 4.19 23.97
C GLY A 169 -2.86 3.76 22.56
N GLY A 170 -3.27 4.70 21.71
CA GLY A 170 -3.64 4.45 20.31
C GLY A 170 -2.47 3.93 19.48
N ALA A 171 -2.78 3.24 18.38
CA ALA A 171 -1.82 2.64 17.48
C ALA A 171 -1.63 3.45 16.19
N LEU A 172 -0.39 3.57 15.73
CA LEU A 172 -0.06 4.04 14.39
C LEU A 172 0.32 2.86 13.51
N ALA A 173 -0.27 2.77 12.32
CA ALA A 173 0.02 1.76 11.32
C ALA A 173 0.49 2.37 10.00
N ILE A 174 1.56 1.84 9.43
CA ILE A 174 2.02 2.15 8.07
C ILE A 174 2.01 0.85 7.27
N VAL A 175 1.25 0.82 6.17
CA VAL A 175 0.99 -0.40 5.40
C VAL A 175 1.43 -0.22 3.95
N TRP A 176 2.24 -1.17 3.46
CA TRP A 176 2.61 -1.24 2.05
C TRP A 176 2.34 -2.61 1.46
N ASN A 177 1.62 -2.63 0.34
CA ASN A 177 1.58 -3.76 -0.56
C ASN A 177 2.66 -3.60 -1.61
N GLN A 178 3.44 -4.64 -1.82
CA GLN A 178 4.46 -4.67 -2.87
C GLN A 178 4.55 -6.05 -3.49
N MET A 179 4.88 -6.10 -4.77
CA MET A 179 5.16 -7.37 -5.44
C MET A 179 6.40 -8.03 -4.83
N ALA A 180 6.43 -9.36 -4.78
CA ALA A 180 7.53 -10.13 -4.18
C ALA A 180 8.78 -10.11 -5.08
N VAL A 181 9.57 -9.03 -4.99
CA VAL A 181 10.76 -8.79 -5.81
C VAL A 181 11.92 -9.76 -5.56
N SER A 182 11.84 -10.61 -4.56
CA SER A 182 12.76 -11.73 -4.36
C SER A 182 12.62 -12.82 -5.45
N ILE A 183 11.50 -12.80 -6.19
CA ILE A 183 11.24 -13.71 -7.31
C ILE A 183 11.71 -13.04 -8.60
N PRO A 184 12.64 -13.64 -9.37
CA PRO A 184 13.30 -12.97 -10.49
C PRO A 184 12.35 -12.40 -11.55
N TRP A 185 11.31 -13.16 -11.95
CA TRP A 185 10.36 -12.68 -12.96
C TRP A 185 9.48 -11.54 -12.44
N VAL A 186 9.10 -11.57 -11.16
CA VAL A 186 8.35 -10.50 -10.50
C VAL A 186 9.22 -9.24 -10.40
N HIS A 187 10.48 -9.38 -10.01
CA HIS A 187 11.43 -8.28 -9.98
C HIS A 187 11.58 -7.61 -11.35
N ARG A 188 11.70 -8.43 -12.43
CA ARG A 188 11.76 -7.89 -13.79
C ARG A 188 10.47 -7.15 -14.16
N LEU A 189 9.31 -7.70 -13.81
CA LEU A 189 8.00 -7.05 -14.00
C LEU A 189 7.96 -5.66 -13.33
N THR A 190 8.35 -5.58 -12.06
CA THR A 190 8.38 -4.31 -11.33
C THR A 190 9.33 -3.28 -11.93
N ARG A 191 10.49 -3.73 -12.45
CA ARG A 191 11.45 -2.86 -13.16
C ARG A 191 10.90 -2.32 -14.47
N ILE A 192 10.17 -3.11 -15.23
CA ILE A 192 9.51 -2.65 -16.47
C ILE A 192 8.46 -1.60 -16.13
N MET A 193 7.66 -1.82 -15.11
CA MET A 193 6.66 -0.87 -14.61
C MET A 193 7.27 0.36 -13.93
N ARG A 194 8.58 0.33 -13.59
CA ARG A 194 9.25 1.37 -12.79
C ARG A 194 8.46 1.69 -11.52
N SER A 195 8.02 0.64 -10.82
CA SER A 195 7.14 0.80 -9.67
C SER A 195 7.78 1.59 -8.52
N GLY A 196 9.09 1.61 -8.40
CA GLY A 196 9.85 2.52 -7.52
C GLY A 196 9.68 2.34 -6.00
N ASP A 197 8.63 1.66 -5.60
CA ASP A 197 8.10 1.56 -4.24
C ASP A 197 8.47 0.21 -3.61
N VAL A 198 9.75 -0.09 -3.57
CA VAL A 198 10.25 -1.28 -2.86
C VAL A 198 10.63 -0.86 -1.44
N HIS A 199 9.72 -1.12 -0.49
CA HIS A 199 9.95 -0.88 0.93
C HIS A 199 10.70 -2.06 1.54
N ARG A 200 11.66 -1.76 2.41
CA ARG A 200 12.57 -2.76 2.96
C ARG A 200 12.20 -3.11 4.39
N PRO A 201 12.10 -4.41 4.73
CA PRO A 201 11.83 -4.87 6.10
C PRO A 201 12.92 -4.47 7.12
N ASP A 202 14.16 -4.24 6.66
CA ASP A 202 15.27 -3.81 7.48
C ASP A 202 15.40 -2.28 7.61
N ARG A 203 14.43 -1.53 7.07
CA ARG A 203 14.37 -0.06 7.15
C ARG A 203 12.99 0.39 7.62
N PRO A 204 12.74 0.35 8.94
CA PRO A 204 11.47 0.79 9.50
C PRO A 204 11.22 2.27 9.20
N PRO A 205 9.96 2.67 8.98
CA PRO A 205 9.58 4.08 8.97
C PRO A 205 9.89 4.72 10.33
N THR A 206 10.20 6.01 10.31
CA THR A 206 10.51 6.80 11.51
C THR A 206 9.55 7.98 11.59
N PRO A 207 8.33 7.81 12.13
CA PRO A 207 7.41 8.92 12.33
C PRO A 207 7.92 9.85 13.43
N GLY A 208 7.65 11.16 13.29
CA GLY A 208 7.74 12.10 14.40
C GLY A 208 6.72 11.78 15.49
N GLY A 209 6.65 12.59 16.56
CA GLY A 209 5.60 12.48 17.58
C GLY A 209 5.90 11.53 18.74
N GLY A 210 7.12 11.03 18.87
CA GLY A 210 7.55 10.28 20.06
C GLY A 210 7.09 8.83 20.14
N PHE A 211 6.70 8.24 19.01
CA PHE A 211 6.31 6.83 18.94
C PHE A 211 7.45 5.87 19.32
N ALA A 212 7.08 4.74 19.89
CA ALA A 212 8.00 3.62 20.12
C ALA A 212 8.56 3.08 18.78
N PRO A 213 9.64 2.29 18.79
CA PRO A 213 10.13 1.63 17.58
C PRO A 213 9.04 0.79 16.90
N MET A 214 8.92 0.89 15.58
CA MET A 214 7.90 0.17 14.82
C MET A 214 8.18 -1.33 14.76
N ALA A 215 7.17 -2.14 15.03
CA ALA A 215 7.18 -3.58 14.82
C ALA A 215 6.63 -3.93 13.44
N LEU A 216 7.28 -4.88 12.74
CA LEU A 216 6.90 -5.34 11.42
C LEU A 216 6.20 -6.69 11.47
N THR A 217 5.04 -6.77 10.81
CA THR A 217 4.43 -8.03 10.36
C THR A 217 4.48 -8.08 8.84
N GLN A 218 5.05 -9.17 8.30
CA GLN A 218 5.07 -9.43 6.86
C GLN A 218 4.05 -10.51 6.53
N ILE A 219 3.21 -10.23 5.53
CA ILE A 219 2.17 -11.16 5.08
C ILE A 219 2.40 -11.45 3.60
N ALA A 220 2.63 -12.73 3.31
CA ALA A 220 2.77 -13.22 1.95
C ALA A 220 1.41 -13.63 1.41
N TRP A 221 1.09 -13.18 0.21
CA TRP A 221 -0.16 -13.53 -0.46
C TRP A 221 -0.01 -13.48 -1.98
N GLU A 222 -1.05 -13.86 -2.68
CA GLU A 222 -1.04 -13.93 -4.14
C GLU A 222 -2.24 -13.16 -4.69
N ASP A 223 -1.99 -12.36 -5.71
CA ASP A 223 -3.04 -11.71 -6.50
C ASP A 223 -3.16 -12.41 -7.86
N ARG A 224 -4.37 -12.49 -8.40
CA ARG A 224 -4.65 -13.10 -9.70
C ARG A 224 -5.14 -12.05 -10.67
N MET A 225 -4.38 -11.87 -11.73
CA MET A 225 -4.65 -10.87 -12.76
C MET A 225 -4.46 -11.49 -14.14
N THR A 226 -5.21 -11.01 -15.11
CA THR A 226 -4.91 -11.29 -16.52
C THR A 226 -3.74 -10.41 -17.01
N PRO A 227 -3.07 -10.77 -18.12
CA PRO A 227 -2.06 -9.89 -18.71
C PRO A 227 -2.60 -8.50 -19.04
N GLU A 228 -3.85 -8.38 -19.45
CA GLU A 228 -4.52 -7.10 -19.73
C GLU A 228 -4.67 -6.24 -18.48
N GLU A 229 -5.02 -6.85 -17.35
CA GLU A 229 -5.10 -6.17 -16.06
C GLU A 229 -3.72 -5.73 -15.58
N ILE A 230 -2.67 -6.54 -15.80
CA ILE A 230 -1.29 -6.17 -15.49
C ILE A 230 -0.82 -4.99 -16.36
N LEU A 231 -1.17 -4.97 -17.65
CA LEU A 231 -0.91 -3.82 -18.52
C LEU A 231 -1.60 -2.56 -18.00
N THR A 232 -2.86 -2.68 -17.59
CA THR A 232 -3.63 -1.59 -16.99
C THR A 232 -3.02 -1.16 -15.65
N LEU A 233 -2.61 -2.10 -14.78
CA LEU A 233 -1.91 -1.79 -13.54
C LEU A 233 -0.64 -0.96 -13.79
N GLY A 234 0.10 -1.25 -14.86
CA GLY A 234 1.26 -0.47 -15.29
C GLY A 234 0.93 1.01 -15.53
N THR A 235 -0.24 1.32 -16.10
CA THR A 235 -0.68 2.69 -16.38
C THR A 235 -1.00 3.50 -15.13
N THR A 236 -1.35 2.83 -14.02
CA THR A 236 -1.70 3.47 -12.75
C THR A 236 -0.48 3.86 -11.90
N ARG A 237 0.74 3.55 -12.35
CA ARG A 237 1.96 3.88 -11.59
C ARG A 237 2.35 5.34 -11.77
N SER A 238 2.80 5.97 -10.68
CA SER A 238 3.26 7.37 -10.69
C SER A 238 4.35 7.63 -11.73
N SER A 239 5.24 6.65 -11.95
CA SER A 239 6.27 6.71 -12.97
C SER A 239 5.70 6.75 -14.40
N TYR A 240 4.60 6.05 -14.67
CA TYR A 240 3.90 6.10 -15.95
C TYR A 240 3.22 7.45 -16.15
N ILE A 241 2.48 7.92 -15.15
CA ILE A 241 1.72 9.19 -15.19
C ILE A 241 2.67 10.37 -15.47
N ARG A 242 3.86 10.38 -14.85
CA ARG A 242 4.89 11.43 -15.06
C ARG A 242 5.71 11.27 -16.33
N SER A 243 5.60 10.13 -17.04
CA SER A 243 6.40 9.88 -18.25
C SER A 243 5.84 10.61 -19.45
N SER A 244 6.74 10.93 -20.41
CA SER A 244 6.34 11.39 -21.75
C SER A 244 5.54 10.33 -22.48
N GLU A 245 4.80 10.71 -23.51
CA GLU A 245 4.03 9.78 -24.35
C GLU A 245 4.90 8.64 -24.91
N ALA A 246 6.08 8.95 -25.42
CA ALA A 246 7.05 7.96 -25.89
C ALA A 246 7.52 7.00 -24.76
N GLY A 247 7.66 7.53 -23.53
CA GLY A 247 8.00 6.73 -22.34
C GLY A 247 6.89 5.77 -21.95
N ARG A 248 5.65 6.24 -21.98
CA ARG A 248 4.43 5.44 -21.73
C ARG A 248 4.27 4.33 -22.77
N ALA A 249 4.40 4.66 -24.06
CA ALA A 249 4.33 3.68 -25.15
C ALA A 249 5.40 2.58 -24.98
N ARG A 250 6.65 2.96 -24.73
CA ARG A 250 7.74 2.01 -24.51
C ARG A 250 7.51 1.10 -23.30
N MET A 251 6.97 1.64 -22.19
CA MET A 251 6.65 0.82 -21.02
C MET A 251 5.59 -0.24 -21.38
N GLN A 252 4.51 0.17 -22.07
CA GLN A 252 3.44 -0.73 -22.48
C GLN A 252 3.92 -1.80 -23.48
N GLU A 253 4.76 -1.43 -24.43
CA GLU A 253 5.37 -2.37 -25.38
C GLU A 253 6.24 -3.39 -24.66
N ASN A 254 7.11 -2.95 -23.74
CA ASN A 254 7.96 -3.84 -22.95
C ASN A 254 7.15 -4.78 -22.06
N LEU A 255 6.03 -4.30 -21.45
CA LEU A 255 5.14 -5.13 -20.65
C LEU A 255 4.45 -6.19 -21.52
N ARG A 256 3.93 -5.82 -22.71
CA ARG A 256 3.32 -6.76 -23.65
C ARG A 256 4.29 -7.84 -24.07
N TRP A 257 5.49 -7.45 -24.51
CA TRP A 257 6.53 -8.39 -24.88
C TRP A 257 6.88 -9.33 -23.70
N TYR A 258 7.00 -8.76 -22.50
CA TYR A 258 7.39 -9.56 -21.32
C TYR A 258 6.32 -10.58 -20.94
N LEU A 259 5.04 -10.20 -20.94
CA LEU A 259 3.95 -11.08 -20.55
C LEU A 259 3.65 -12.13 -21.63
N TYR A 260 3.51 -11.73 -22.88
CA TYR A 260 3.04 -12.63 -23.94
C TYR A 260 4.17 -13.43 -24.60
N GLU A 261 5.31 -12.80 -24.90
CA GLU A 261 6.36 -13.44 -25.67
C GLU A 261 7.44 -14.08 -24.76
N HIS A 262 7.82 -13.41 -23.68
CA HIS A 262 8.89 -13.90 -22.80
C HIS A 262 8.37 -14.89 -21.75
N LEU A 263 7.25 -14.58 -21.06
CA LEU A 263 6.62 -15.46 -20.08
C LEU A 263 5.62 -16.43 -20.72
N GLY A 264 5.12 -16.16 -21.94
CA GLY A 264 4.28 -17.05 -22.73
C GLY A 264 2.83 -17.15 -22.30
N TYR A 265 2.32 -16.15 -21.56
CA TYR A 265 0.89 -16.14 -21.19
C TYR A 265 -0.01 -15.88 -22.40
N ALA A 266 -1.16 -16.55 -22.44
CA ALA A 266 -2.20 -16.25 -23.42
C ALA A 266 -3.07 -15.06 -22.97
N PRO A 267 -3.74 -14.33 -23.89
CA PRO A 267 -4.73 -13.35 -23.55
C PRO A 267 -5.83 -13.93 -22.66
N GLY A 268 -6.17 -13.23 -21.57
CA GLY A 268 -7.18 -13.66 -20.58
C GLY A 268 -6.72 -14.77 -19.62
N GLU A 269 -5.50 -15.29 -19.75
CA GLU A 269 -4.97 -16.29 -18.84
C GLU A 269 -4.73 -15.68 -17.44
N GLN A 270 -4.96 -16.46 -16.38
CA GLN A 270 -4.73 -16.00 -15.00
C GLN A 270 -3.25 -16.11 -14.63
N VAL A 271 -2.65 -14.97 -14.37
CA VAL A 271 -1.28 -14.82 -13.85
C VAL A 271 -1.37 -14.67 -12.34
N THR A 272 -0.75 -15.58 -11.60
CA THR A 272 -0.62 -15.46 -10.15
C THR A 272 0.59 -14.62 -9.80
N ILE A 273 0.38 -13.43 -9.24
CA ILE A 273 1.44 -12.51 -8.86
C ILE A 273 1.65 -12.59 -7.35
N PRO A 274 2.82 -13.05 -6.88
CA PRO A 274 3.17 -13.02 -5.46
C PRO A 274 3.36 -11.59 -4.95
N TYR A 275 2.75 -11.29 -3.80
CA TYR A 275 2.81 -10.03 -3.08
C TYR A 275 3.31 -10.23 -1.65
N ALA A 276 3.88 -9.17 -1.10
CA ALA A 276 4.16 -9.03 0.32
C ALA A 276 3.49 -7.77 0.83
N THR A 277 2.68 -7.91 1.89
CA THR A 277 2.16 -6.77 2.64
C THR A 277 3.02 -6.55 3.87
N LEU A 278 3.58 -5.37 4.02
CA LEU A 278 4.33 -4.93 5.18
C LEU A 278 3.39 -4.11 6.07
N VAL A 279 3.12 -4.60 7.26
CA VAL A 279 2.34 -3.88 8.29
C VAL A 279 3.29 -3.47 9.40
N TRP A 280 3.60 -2.19 9.45
CA TRP A 280 4.38 -1.58 10.51
C TRP A 280 3.44 -0.98 11.55
N LEU A 281 3.63 -1.37 12.80
CA LEU A 281 2.81 -0.93 13.93
C LEU A 281 3.67 -0.34 15.03
N THR A 282 3.18 0.74 15.65
CA THR A 282 3.75 1.34 16.85
C THR A 282 2.65 1.96 17.71
N HIS A 283 3.01 2.37 18.91
CA HIS A 283 2.15 3.04 19.90
C HIS A 283 2.85 4.28 20.45
N LEU A 284 2.06 5.22 20.95
CA LEU A 284 2.55 6.35 21.76
C LEU A 284 3.02 5.90 23.12
#